data_d32d9d41eff11e7c2602b8b9ad1aeecb
#
_entry.id   d32d9d41eff11e7c2602b8b9ad1aeecb
#
_cell.length_a   1.000
_cell.length_b   1.000
_cell.length_c   1.000
_cell.angle_alpha   90.00
_cell.angle_beta   90.00
_cell.angle_gamma   90.00
#
_symmetry.space_group_name_H-M   'P 1'
#
loop_
_entity.id
_entity.type
_entity.pdbx_description
1 polymer ?
#
loop_
_entity_poly.entity_id
_entity_poly.type
_entity_poly.pdbx_seq_one_letter_code
_entity_poly.pdbx_strand_id
1 'polypeptide(L)'
;MNDKTLSEKVVIVTGAGSGLGKAMVLGLAAEAARVVALDIDHDAARVTADEASGGTVLPLAADVTQEADCAEAVQSSLTEFKGLHVLVNCAGLGMPTLKRDYMVNRLNFWEADPDRWQRLINVNVRGPFLMARASAPHLIAQGWGRIVNVTTSFNTMIRGGNMPYGQSKAALEAASASWADDLADTGVTCNVLVPGGAADTPMIPEEAPYDRSNLNPPAVMVAPIRWLVSNASDGITGRRFIGRDWDPALAPGRAVENAVAPAAWPELAANASRKQPQTI
;
A
#
# COMPACT_ATOMS: atom_id res chain seq x y z
N MET A 1 1.86 27.37 14.16
CA MET A 1 3.14 26.68 14.25
C MET A 1 3.13 25.61 13.17
N ASN A 2 3.92 25.82 12.11
CA ASN A 2 4.07 24.82 11.05
C ASN A 2 5.02 23.74 11.57
N ASP A 3 4.51 22.83 12.35
CA ASP A 3 5.25 21.67 12.79
C ASP A 3 5.30 20.72 11.57
N LYS A 4 6.44 20.73 10.87
CA LYS A 4 6.72 19.78 9.77
C LYS A 4 6.92 18.40 10.41
N THR A 5 5.82 17.74 10.70
CA THR A 5 5.74 16.57 11.57
C THR A 5 6.46 15.34 11.03
N LEU A 6 6.89 15.33 9.74
CA LEU A 6 7.52 14.19 9.10
C LEU A 6 8.99 14.44 8.68
N SER A 7 9.62 15.56 9.09
CA SER A 7 10.99 15.92 8.66
C SER A 7 12.06 14.86 9.03
N GLU A 8 11.85 14.11 10.09
CA GLU A 8 12.74 13.03 10.53
C GLU A 8 12.39 11.66 9.90
N LYS A 9 11.29 11.56 9.16
CA LYS A 9 10.84 10.29 8.61
C LYS A 9 11.47 10.02 7.24
N VAL A 10 12.00 8.81 7.08
CA VAL A 10 12.49 8.28 5.82
C VAL A 10 11.51 7.19 5.37
N VAL A 11 10.95 7.35 4.19
CA VAL A 11 9.85 6.53 3.67
C VAL A 11 10.23 5.93 2.32
N ILE A 12 10.07 4.63 2.13
CA ILE A 12 10.08 4.02 0.80
C ILE A 12 8.63 3.86 0.35
N VAL A 13 8.30 4.36 -0.84
CA VAL A 13 7.00 4.16 -1.50
C VAL A 13 7.24 3.41 -2.80
N THR A 14 6.67 2.21 -2.96
CA THR A 14 6.75 1.43 -4.20
C THR A 14 5.59 1.79 -5.13
N GLY A 15 5.80 1.71 -6.46
CA GLY A 15 4.82 2.17 -7.45
C GLY A 15 4.64 3.68 -7.44
N ALA A 16 5.74 4.41 -7.21
CA ALA A 16 5.76 5.84 -6.96
C ALA A 16 5.61 6.71 -8.22
N GLY A 17 5.76 6.12 -9.41
CA GLY A 17 5.74 6.85 -10.68
C GLY A 17 4.35 7.35 -11.09
N SER A 18 3.26 6.81 -10.53
CA SER A 18 1.90 7.19 -10.94
C SER A 18 0.85 6.99 -9.84
N GLY A 19 -0.37 7.46 -10.12
CA GLY A 19 -1.59 7.13 -9.36
C GLY A 19 -1.48 7.37 -7.86
N LEU A 20 -1.84 6.34 -7.08
CA LEU A 20 -1.87 6.41 -5.60
C LEU A 20 -0.47 6.59 -5.01
N GLY A 21 0.54 5.88 -5.58
CA GLY A 21 1.93 5.97 -5.12
C GLY A 21 2.49 7.37 -5.28
N LYS A 22 2.34 7.96 -6.48
CA LYS A 22 2.73 9.35 -6.76
C LYS A 22 2.05 10.33 -5.79
N ALA A 23 0.74 10.22 -5.60
CA ALA A 23 0.01 11.09 -4.69
C ALA A 23 0.52 11.00 -3.24
N MET A 24 0.85 9.79 -2.77
CA MET A 24 1.41 9.60 -1.44
C MET A 24 2.82 10.18 -1.33
N VAL A 25 3.69 9.99 -2.33
CA VAL A 25 5.04 10.60 -2.35
C VAL A 25 4.94 12.12 -2.23
N LEU A 26 4.15 12.77 -3.11
CA LEU A 26 3.98 14.22 -3.09
C LEU A 26 3.40 14.71 -1.75
N GLY A 27 2.42 13.96 -1.21
CA GLY A 27 1.82 14.28 0.07
C GLY A 27 2.79 14.19 1.24
N LEU A 28 3.64 13.18 1.27
CA LEU A 28 4.66 12.98 2.31
C LEU A 28 5.78 14.02 2.20
N ALA A 29 6.26 14.29 1.01
CA ALA A 29 7.27 15.31 0.77
C ALA A 29 6.81 16.71 1.19
N ALA A 30 5.54 17.06 0.96
CA ALA A 30 4.98 18.33 1.41
C ALA A 30 5.05 18.54 2.93
N GLU A 31 5.12 17.46 3.73
CA GLU A 31 5.36 17.46 5.18
C GLU A 31 6.85 17.31 5.54
N ALA A 32 7.73 17.57 4.59
CA ALA A 32 9.19 17.53 4.72
C ALA A 32 9.77 16.11 4.95
N ALA A 33 9.02 15.03 4.71
CA ALA A 33 9.59 13.68 4.75
C ALA A 33 10.67 13.50 3.67
N ARG A 34 11.63 12.60 3.94
CA ARG A 34 12.59 12.10 2.94
C ARG A 34 12.01 10.83 2.34
N VAL A 35 11.80 10.81 1.04
CA VAL A 35 11.08 9.72 0.37
C VAL A 35 11.93 9.09 -0.72
N VAL A 36 12.07 7.78 -0.70
CA VAL A 36 12.53 6.99 -1.85
C VAL A 36 11.30 6.68 -2.69
N ALA A 37 11.22 7.32 -3.86
CA ALA A 37 10.18 7.08 -4.86
C ALA A 37 10.62 5.92 -5.76
N LEU A 38 10.16 4.70 -5.43
CA LEU A 38 10.57 3.48 -6.10
C LEU A 38 9.54 3.06 -7.14
N ASP A 39 9.99 2.89 -8.37
CA ASP A 39 9.16 2.38 -9.46
C ASP A 39 10.00 1.51 -10.40
N ILE A 40 9.39 0.63 -11.17
CA ILE A 40 10.06 -0.10 -12.25
C ILE A 40 10.43 0.84 -13.39
N ASP A 41 9.66 1.92 -13.58
CA ASP A 41 9.91 3.02 -14.51
C ASP A 41 10.62 4.16 -13.77
N HIS A 42 11.94 4.24 -13.96
CA HIS A 42 12.77 5.28 -13.36
C HIS A 42 12.35 6.70 -13.78
N ASP A 43 11.98 6.89 -15.06
CA ASP A 43 11.60 8.20 -15.54
C ASP A 43 10.30 8.68 -14.91
N ALA A 44 9.32 7.79 -14.72
CA ALA A 44 8.10 8.09 -13.99
C ALA A 44 8.37 8.45 -12.51
N ALA A 45 9.27 7.71 -11.84
CA ALA A 45 9.70 8.03 -10.48
C ALA A 45 10.40 9.39 -10.40
N ARG A 46 11.25 9.71 -11.39
CA ARG A 46 11.96 11.00 -11.51
C ARG A 46 10.98 12.16 -11.70
N VAL A 47 10.00 12.01 -12.59
CA VAL A 47 8.94 13.03 -12.77
C VAL A 47 8.21 13.29 -11.45
N THR A 48 7.91 12.25 -10.68
CA THR A 48 7.29 12.40 -9.34
C THR A 48 8.22 13.17 -8.40
N ALA A 49 9.51 12.87 -8.41
CA ALA A 49 10.50 13.57 -7.58
C ALA A 49 10.63 15.04 -7.96
N ASP A 50 10.64 15.36 -9.26
CA ASP A 50 10.73 16.74 -9.78
C ASP A 50 9.50 17.60 -9.42
N GLU A 51 8.32 16.97 -9.28
CA GLU A 51 7.08 17.64 -8.84
C GLU A 51 6.98 17.84 -7.32
N ALA A 52 7.82 17.14 -6.54
CA ALA A 52 7.75 17.17 -5.09
C ALA A 52 8.22 18.52 -4.51
N SER A 53 7.62 18.91 -3.40
CA SER A 53 7.97 20.14 -2.69
C SER A 53 8.05 19.89 -1.17
N GLY A 54 8.91 20.61 -0.49
CA GLY A 54 9.02 20.60 0.98
C GLY A 54 10.06 19.63 1.54
N GLY A 55 10.03 18.37 1.12
CA GLY A 55 10.98 17.32 1.50
C GLY A 55 11.96 16.98 0.38
N THR A 56 12.73 15.92 0.60
CA THR A 56 13.66 15.38 -0.42
C THR A 56 13.11 14.07 -0.96
N VAL A 57 13.04 13.94 -2.28
CA VAL A 57 12.60 12.71 -2.95
C VAL A 57 13.74 12.15 -3.78
N LEU A 58 14.11 10.90 -3.53
CA LEU A 58 15.09 10.12 -4.28
C LEU A 58 14.34 9.19 -5.25
N PRO A 59 14.38 9.43 -6.56
CA PRO A 59 13.83 8.49 -7.52
C PRO A 59 14.75 7.27 -7.66
N LEU A 60 14.16 6.06 -7.67
CA LEU A 60 14.90 4.82 -7.78
C LEU A 60 14.17 3.81 -8.68
N ALA A 61 14.91 3.20 -9.61
CA ALA A 61 14.40 2.10 -10.42
C ALA A 61 14.57 0.78 -9.68
N ALA A 62 13.49 0.02 -9.53
CA ALA A 62 13.56 -1.34 -8.99
C ALA A 62 12.33 -2.17 -9.38
N ASP A 63 12.56 -3.43 -9.70
CA ASP A 63 11.50 -4.43 -9.84
C ASP A 63 11.26 -5.12 -8.48
N VAL A 64 10.13 -4.83 -7.85
CA VAL A 64 9.77 -5.41 -6.55
C VAL A 64 9.66 -6.94 -6.56
N THR A 65 9.65 -7.58 -7.74
CA THR A 65 9.68 -9.04 -7.86
C THR A 65 11.08 -9.62 -7.73
N GLN A 66 12.13 -8.78 -7.73
CA GLN A 66 13.53 -9.17 -7.60
C GLN A 66 14.02 -8.90 -6.17
N GLU A 67 14.52 -9.93 -5.52
CA GLU A 67 15.02 -9.82 -4.14
C GLU A 67 16.22 -8.86 -4.03
N ALA A 68 17.11 -8.89 -5.02
CA ALA A 68 18.27 -8.01 -5.06
C ALA A 68 17.88 -6.54 -5.16
N ASP A 69 16.90 -6.19 -6.02
CA ASP A 69 16.41 -4.83 -6.19
C ASP A 69 15.76 -4.31 -4.90
N CYS A 70 14.99 -5.18 -4.21
CA CYS A 70 14.38 -4.83 -2.93
C CYS A 70 15.43 -4.53 -1.85
N ALA A 71 16.49 -5.35 -1.79
CA ALA A 71 17.60 -5.13 -0.85
C ALA A 71 18.38 -3.85 -1.18
N GLU A 72 18.66 -3.59 -2.46
CA GLU A 72 19.34 -2.39 -2.92
C GLU A 72 18.50 -1.12 -2.63
N ALA A 73 17.20 -1.16 -2.79
CA ALA A 73 16.31 -0.05 -2.46
C ALA A 73 16.38 0.32 -0.97
N VAL A 74 16.39 -0.68 -0.08
CA VAL A 74 16.58 -0.45 1.35
C VAL A 74 17.98 0.11 1.63
N GLN A 75 19.03 -0.47 1.03
CA GLN A 75 20.40 0.01 1.20
C GLN A 75 20.57 1.45 0.71
N SER A 76 19.94 1.82 -0.40
CA SER A 76 19.96 3.19 -0.93
C SER A 76 19.33 4.18 0.07
N SER A 77 18.21 3.81 0.68
CA SER A 77 17.60 4.62 1.75
C SER A 77 18.55 4.84 2.92
N LEU A 78 19.21 3.77 3.38
CA LEU A 78 20.17 3.83 4.49
C LEU A 78 21.42 4.65 4.15
N THR A 79 21.85 4.59 2.90
CA THR A 79 23.04 5.31 2.43
C THR A 79 22.78 6.80 2.24
N GLU A 80 21.70 7.15 1.54
CA GLU A 80 21.38 8.53 1.17
C GLU A 80 20.75 9.32 2.32
N PHE A 81 19.80 8.69 3.04
CA PHE A 81 19.03 9.35 4.08
C PHE A 81 19.43 8.95 5.51
N LYS A 82 20.39 8.02 5.66
CA LYS A 82 20.89 7.52 6.94
C LYS A 82 19.81 6.84 7.80
N GLY A 83 18.78 6.27 7.16
CA GLY A 83 17.72 5.56 7.87
C GLY A 83 16.62 5.04 6.97
N LEU A 84 15.77 4.23 7.57
CA LEU A 84 14.49 3.78 7.01
C LEU A 84 13.49 3.71 8.16
N HIS A 85 12.35 4.38 8.03
CA HIS A 85 11.33 4.42 9.07
C HIS A 85 10.01 3.81 8.62
N VAL A 86 9.70 3.89 7.33
CA VAL A 86 8.41 3.48 6.78
C VAL A 86 8.58 2.80 5.44
N LEU A 87 7.85 1.70 5.25
CA LEU A 87 7.64 1.05 3.96
C LEU A 87 6.17 1.19 3.56
N VAL A 88 5.92 1.72 2.35
CA VAL A 88 4.59 1.76 1.73
C VAL A 88 4.59 0.86 0.49
N ASN A 89 3.97 -0.30 0.57
CA ASN A 89 3.77 -1.22 -0.52
C ASN A 89 2.56 -0.81 -1.36
N CYS A 90 2.80 -0.01 -2.42
CA CYS A 90 1.77 0.48 -3.32
C CYS A 90 1.92 -0.04 -4.75
N ALA A 91 3.09 -0.51 -5.16
CA ALA A 91 3.28 -1.14 -6.45
C ALA A 91 2.26 -2.27 -6.67
N GLY A 92 1.68 -2.31 -7.86
CA GLY A 92 0.69 -3.33 -8.17
C GLY A 92 0.22 -3.30 -9.61
N LEU A 93 -0.11 -4.48 -10.12
CA LEU A 93 -0.75 -4.68 -11.41
C LEU A 93 -2.26 -4.89 -11.21
N GLY A 94 -3.05 -4.34 -12.13
CA GLY A 94 -4.50 -4.50 -12.15
C GLY A 94 -4.98 -5.44 -13.26
N MET A 95 -6.29 -5.64 -13.34
CA MET A 95 -6.95 -6.50 -14.35
C MET A 95 -6.62 -6.16 -15.80
N PRO A 96 -6.32 -4.89 -16.20
CA PRO A 96 -5.92 -4.58 -17.57
C PRO A 96 -4.68 -5.33 -18.06
N THR A 97 -3.83 -5.82 -17.16
CA THR A 97 -2.67 -6.65 -17.53
C THR A 97 -3.06 -8.05 -18.01
N LEU A 98 -4.24 -8.54 -17.64
CA LEU A 98 -4.80 -9.79 -18.13
C LEU A 98 -5.72 -9.56 -19.32
N LYS A 99 -6.65 -8.64 -19.18
CA LYS A 99 -7.65 -8.30 -20.21
C LYS A 99 -8.00 -6.82 -20.11
N ARG A 100 -7.67 -6.04 -21.14
CA ARG A 100 -7.82 -4.58 -21.12
C ARG A 100 -9.29 -4.14 -20.98
N ASP A 101 -10.18 -4.83 -21.66
CA ASP A 101 -11.63 -4.58 -21.68
C ASP A 101 -12.44 -5.37 -20.64
N TYR A 102 -11.79 -5.87 -19.57
CA TYR A 102 -12.41 -6.75 -18.57
C TYR A 102 -13.67 -6.18 -17.90
N MET A 103 -13.83 -4.87 -17.91
CA MET A 103 -14.98 -4.20 -17.31
C MET A 103 -16.26 -4.37 -18.16
N VAL A 104 -16.11 -4.51 -19.46
CA VAL A 104 -17.21 -4.73 -20.42
C VAL A 104 -17.33 -6.21 -20.75
N ASN A 105 -16.18 -6.84 -21.04
CA ASN A 105 -16.07 -8.25 -21.38
C ASN A 105 -15.38 -8.98 -20.22
N ARG A 106 -16.18 -9.49 -19.29
CA ARG A 106 -15.69 -10.18 -18.10
C ARG A 106 -14.72 -11.30 -18.46
N LEU A 107 -13.59 -11.39 -17.74
CA LEU A 107 -12.67 -12.50 -17.82
C LEU A 107 -13.09 -13.58 -16.83
N ASN A 108 -13.37 -14.79 -17.30
CA ASN A 108 -13.60 -15.94 -16.44
C ASN A 108 -12.26 -16.58 -16.03
N PHE A 109 -12.21 -17.24 -14.86
CA PHE A 109 -10.94 -17.73 -14.33
C PHE A 109 -10.28 -18.80 -15.21
N TRP A 110 -11.07 -19.60 -15.92
CA TRP A 110 -10.57 -20.65 -16.82
C TRP A 110 -10.06 -20.12 -18.16
N GLU A 111 -10.25 -18.83 -18.47
CA GLU A 111 -9.78 -18.15 -19.68
C GLU A 111 -8.49 -17.36 -19.42
N ALA A 112 -8.08 -17.24 -18.16
CA ALA A 112 -6.94 -16.43 -17.81
C ALA A 112 -5.63 -17.07 -18.29
N ASP A 113 -4.77 -16.27 -18.89
CA ASP A 113 -3.42 -16.66 -19.25
C ASP A 113 -2.57 -16.91 -17.99
N PRO A 114 -1.99 -18.11 -17.82
CA PRO A 114 -1.25 -18.47 -16.60
C PRO A 114 -0.02 -17.60 -16.35
N ASP A 115 0.69 -17.15 -17.38
CA ASP A 115 1.92 -16.35 -17.23
C ASP A 115 1.58 -14.93 -16.78
N ARG A 116 0.52 -14.34 -17.36
CA ARG A 116 0.00 -13.04 -16.93
C ARG A 116 -0.55 -13.12 -15.51
N TRP A 117 -1.24 -14.20 -15.18
CA TRP A 117 -1.71 -14.49 -13.84
C TRP A 117 -0.54 -14.52 -12.84
N GLN A 118 0.50 -15.30 -13.14
CA GLN A 118 1.68 -15.44 -12.30
C GLN A 118 2.41 -14.11 -12.14
N ARG A 119 2.55 -13.33 -13.23
CA ARG A 119 3.17 -12.00 -13.17
C ARG A 119 2.44 -11.08 -12.19
N LEU A 120 1.11 -11.06 -12.20
CA LEU A 120 0.32 -10.24 -11.28
C LEU A 120 0.51 -10.68 -9.83
N ILE A 121 0.50 -11.99 -9.57
CA ILE A 121 0.77 -12.54 -8.23
C ILE A 121 2.19 -12.17 -7.76
N ASN A 122 3.17 -12.28 -8.63
CA ASN A 122 4.55 -11.90 -8.28
C ASN A 122 4.65 -10.43 -7.87
N VAL A 123 4.02 -9.51 -8.61
CA VAL A 123 4.06 -8.09 -8.26
C VAL A 123 3.22 -7.78 -7.01
N ASN A 124 1.98 -8.29 -6.94
CA ASN A 124 1.03 -7.86 -5.90
C ASN A 124 1.15 -8.60 -4.56
N VAL A 125 1.79 -9.79 -4.55
CA VAL A 125 1.92 -10.63 -3.34
C VAL A 125 3.38 -10.82 -2.97
N ARG A 126 4.19 -11.37 -3.89
CA ARG A 126 5.62 -11.61 -3.62
C ARG A 126 6.39 -10.30 -3.47
N GLY A 127 6.10 -9.27 -4.26
CA GLY A 127 6.76 -7.97 -4.18
C GLY A 127 6.64 -7.31 -2.79
N PRO A 128 5.44 -7.09 -2.25
CA PRO A 128 5.27 -6.59 -0.88
C PRO A 128 5.97 -7.44 0.19
N PHE A 129 5.97 -8.77 0.04
CA PHE A 129 6.69 -9.67 0.93
C PHE A 129 8.21 -9.42 0.87
N LEU A 130 8.80 -9.32 -0.32
CA LEU A 130 10.25 -9.09 -0.49
C LEU A 130 10.66 -7.73 0.07
N MET A 131 9.89 -6.69 -0.20
CA MET A 131 10.14 -5.35 0.35
C MET A 131 10.02 -5.34 1.88
N ALA A 132 8.99 -5.97 2.45
CA ALA A 132 8.81 -6.07 3.89
C ALA A 132 9.96 -6.89 4.54
N ARG A 133 10.34 -8.02 3.93
CA ARG A 133 11.45 -8.87 4.37
C ARG A 133 12.79 -8.10 4.38
N ALA A 134 13.04 -7.27 3.38
CA ALA A 134 14.25 -6.45 3.32
C ALA A 134 14.23 -5.31 4.36
N SER A 135 13.07 -4.73 4.62
CA SER A 135 12.90 -3.55 5.48
C SER A 135 12.80 -3.91 6.97
N ALA A 136 12.11 -4.99 7.32
CA ALA A 136 11.76 -5.33 8.70
C ALA A 136 12.95 -5.43 9.67
N PRO A 137 14.11 -6.03 9.32
CA PRO A 137 15.26 -6.07 10.23
C PRO A 137 15.74 -4.69 10.68
N HIS A 138 15.71 -3.70 9.78
CA HIS A 138 16.11 -2.32 10.08
C HIS A 138 15.08 -1.60 10.96
N LEU A 139 13.79 -1.80 10.65
CA LEU A 139 12.69 -1.22 11.43
C LEU A 139 12.66 -1.79 12.85
N ILE A 140 12.87 -3.10 13.01
CA ILE A 140 12.91 -3.77 14.32
C ILE A 140 14.14 -3.34 15.12
N ALA A 141 15.31 -3.26 14.50
CA ALA A 141 16.55 -2.88 15.18
C ALA A 141 16.50 -1.46 15.78
N GLN A 142 15.74 -0.54 15.17
CA GLN A 142 15.55 0.82 15.71
C GLN A 142 14.39 0.93 16.72
N GLY A 143 13.58 -0.14 16.91
CA GLY A 143 12.46 -0.17 17.86
C GLY A 143 11.26 0.69 17.44
N TRP A 144 11.20 1.12 16.19
CA TRP A 144 10.11 1.92 15.62
C TRP A 144 10.02 1.71 14.11
N GLY A 145 8.84 1.51 13.58
CA GLY A 145 8.65 1.39 12.15
C GLY A 145 7.19 1.29 11.74
N ARG A 146 6.94 1.51 10.43
CA ARG A 146 5.61 1.36 9.82
C ARG A 146 5.72 0.57 8.53
N ILE A 147 4.85 -0.43 8.37
CA ILE A 147 4.58 -1.09 7.10
C ILE A 147 3.13 -0.76 6.73
N VAL A 148 2.94 -0.15 5.57
CA VAL A 148 1.60 0.17 5.06
C VAL A 148 1.41 -0.52 3.72
N ASN A 149 0.43 -1.44 3.66
CA ASN A 149 0.11 -2.20 2.47
C ASN A 149 -1.13 -1.63 1.77
N VAL A 150 -1.02 -1.30 0.48
CA VAL A 150 -2.16 -0.82 -0.30
C VAL A 150 -2.91 -2.00 -0.90
N THR A 151 -4.16 -2.21 -0.45
CA THR A 151 -5.03 -3.28 -0.93
C THR A 151 -6.26 -2.72 -1.68
N THR A 152 -7.40 -3.40 -1.64
CA THR A 152 -8.64 -2.98 -2.31
C THR A 152 -9.86 -3.28 -1.44
N SER A 153 -11.07 -2.96 -1.91
CA SER A 153 -12.30 -3.26 -1.17
C SER A 153 -12.51 -4.78 -1.04
N PHE A 154 -13.11 -5.22 0.07
CA PHE A 154 -13.44 -6.64 0.28
C PHE A 154 -14.33 -7.22 -0.83
N ASN A 155 -15.27 -6.40 -1.34
CA ASN A 155 -16.08 -6.82 -2.48
C ASN A 155 -15.23 -7.10 -3.73
N THR A 156 -14.23 -6.28 -4.03
CA THR A 156 -13.31 -6.51 -5.14
C THR A 156 -12.52 -7.82 -4.98
N MET A 157 -12.15 -8.18 -3.75
CA MET A 157 -11.37 -9.38 -3.45
C MET A 157 -12.08 -10.68 -3.84
N ILE A 158 -13.41 -10.72 -3.71
CA ILE A 158 -14.25 -11.91 -3.96
C ILE A 158 -15.11 -11.81 -5.21
N ARG A 159 -15.15 -10.66 -5.88
CA ARG A 159 -16.00 -10.43 -7.04
C ARG A 159 -15.53 -11.25 -8.24
N GLY A 160 -16.46 -11.97 -8.85
CA GLY A 160 -16.19 -12.68 -10.11
C GLY A 160 -15.75 -11.72 -11.23
N GLY A 161 -14.78 -12.16 -12.04
CA GLY A 161 -14.17 -11.36 -13.12
C GLY A 161 -13.01 -10.45 -12.66
N ASN A 162 -12.66 -10.45 -11.36
CA ASN A 162 -11.51 -9.72 -10.82
C ASN A 162 -10.32 -10.64 -10.47
N MET A 163 -10.30 -11.86 -10.94
CA MET A 163 -9.23 -12.82 -10.73
C MET A 163 -8.08 -12.55 -11.72
N PRO A 164 -6.81 -12.55 -11.30
CA PRO A 164 -6.30 -12.80 -9.95
C PRO A 164 -6.13 -11.53 -9.09
N TYR A 165 -6.49 -10.35 -9.58
CA TYR A 165 -6.29 -9.10 -8.85
C TYR A 165 -6.95 -9.12 -7.46
N GLY A 166 -8.23 -9.49 -7.41
CA GLY A 166 -8.96 -9.59 -6.13
C GLY A 166 -8.27 -10.50 -5.14
N GLN A 167 -7.91 -11.72 -5.58
CA GLN A 167 -7.22 -12.70 -4.74
C GLN A 167 -5.83 -12.24 -4.30
N SER A 168 -5.08 -11.55 -5.16
CA SER A 168 -3.77 -11.00 -4.80
C SER A 168 -3.88 -9.96 -3.67
N LYS A 169 -4.91 -9.12 -3.73
CA LYS A 169 -5.16 -8.11 -2.69
C LYS A 169 -5.74 -8.73 -1.42
N ALA A 170 -6.52 -9.81 -1.51
CA ALA A 170 -6.94 -10.60 -0.36
C ALA A 170 -5.76 -11.29 0.34
N ALA A 171 -4.81 -11.83 -0.42
CA ALA A 171 -3.59 -12.42 0.12
C ALA A 171 -2.75 -11.36 0.87
N LEU A 172 -2.57 -10.16 0.29
CA LEU A 172 -1.85 -9.08 0.95
C LEU A 172 -2.58 -8.54 2.19
N GLU A 173 -3.92 -8.50 2.17
CA GLU A 173 -4.75 -8.14 3.32
C GLU A 173 -4.55 -9.12 4.48
N ALA A 174 -4.61 -10.44 4.21
CA ALA A 174 -4.37 -11.47 5.21
C ALA A 174 -2.93 -11.43 5.73
N ALA A 175 -1.94 -11.26 4.83
CA ALA A 175 -0.54 -11.09 5.20
C ALA A 175 -0.34 -9.88 6.12
N SER A 176 -1.03 -8.76 5.86
CA SER A 176 -0.92 -7.56 6.71
C SER A 176 -1.36 -7.82 8.15
N ALA A 177 -2.42 -8.60 8.35
CA ALA A 177 -2.88 -8.99 9.68
C ALA A 177 -1.88 -9.94 10.37
N SER A 178 -1.34 -10.93 9.64
CA SER A 178 -0.32 -11.85 10.16
C SER A 178 0.97 -11.11 10.52
N TRP A 179 1.46 -10.21 9.64
CA TRP A 179 2.67 -9.42 9.92
C TRP A 179 2.49 -8.47 11.10
N ALA A 180 1.28 -7.97 11.34
CA ALA A 180 0.99 -7.16 12.53
C ALA A 180 1.17 -7.97 13.82
N ASP A 181 0.84 -9.27 13.80
CA ASP A 181 1.04 -10.20 14.92
C ASP A 181 2.52 -10.59 15.05
N ASP A 182 3.19 -10.95 13.95
CA ASP A 182 4.62 -11.26 13.93
C ASP A 182 5.50 -10.10 14.45
N LEU A 183 5.06 -8.86 14.29
CA LEU A 183 5.75 -7.64 14.71
C LEU A 183 5.36 -7.17 16.12
N ALA A 184 4.57 -7.94 16.86
CA ALA A 184 4.20 -7.61 18.23
C ALA A 184 5.46 -7.36 19.09
N ASP A 185 5.37 -6.38 19.98
CA ASP A 185 6.45 -5.98 20.91
C ASP A 185 7.76 -5.47 20.26
N THR A 186 7.81 -5.32 18.94
CA THR A 186 8.99 -4.80 18.22
C THR A 186 9.00 -3.27 18.06
N GLY A 187 7.89 -2.61 18.34
CA GLY A 187 7.68 -1.18 18.03
C GLY A 187 7.33 -0.90 16.57
N VAL A 188 7.28 -1.94 15.72
CA VAL A 188 6.89 -1.83 14.31
C VAL A 188 5.42 -2.17 14.15
N THR A 189 4.69 -1.40 13.35
CA THR A 189 3.27 -1.66 13.06
C THR A 189 3.06 -2.00 11.59
N CYS A 190 2.07 -2.86 11.32
CA CYS A 190 1.64 -3.19 9.96
C CYS A 190 0.15 -2.89 9.79
N ASN A 191 -0.18 -2.05 8.81
CA ASN A 191 -1.55 -1.64 8.54
C ASN A 191 -1.86 -1.65 7.04
N VAL A 192 -3.14 -1.65 6.72
CA VAL A 192 -3.66 -1.57 5.37
C VAL A 192 -4.22 -0.17 5.11
N LEU A 193 -3.98 0.35 3.90
CA LEU A 193 -4.60 1.58 3.41
C LEU A 193 -5.26 1.30 2.05
N VAL A 194 -6.51 1.73 1.87
CA VAL A 194 -7.26 1.58 0.63
C VAL A 194 -7.93 2.88 0.22
N PRO A 195 -8.13 3.13 -1.08
CA PRO A 195 -8.80 4.36 -1.53
C PRO A 195 -10.28 4.42 -1.15
N GLY A 196 -10.94 3.28 -0.88
CA GLY A 196 -12.37 3.24 -0.55
C GLY A 196 -13.28 3.08 -1.76
N GLY A 197 -12.73 2.76 -2.93
CA GLY A 197 -13.44 2.54 -4.19
C GLY A 197 -12.46 2.59 -5.36
N ALA A 198 -12.99 2.59 -6.58
CA ALA A 198 -12.15 2.80 -7.77
C ALA A 198 -11.51 4.19 -7.71
N ALA A 199 -10.22 4.27 -8.00
CA ALA A 199 -9.45 5.52 -7.98
C ALA A 199 -9.05 5.93 -9.40
N ASP A 200 -9.05 7.22 -9.66
CA ASP A 200 -8.68 7.81 -10.94
C ASP A 200 -7.15 7.72 -11.15
N THR A 201 -6.72 6.60 -11.69
CA THR A 201 -5.32 6.24 -11.90
C THR A 201 -5.15 5.59 -13.26
N PRO A 202 -3.90 5.47 -13.77
CA PRO A 202 -3.62 4.73 -15.01
C PRO A 202 -4.00 3.24 -14.96
N MET A 203 -4.28 2.68 -13.77
CA MET A 203 -4.81 1.31 -13.65
C MET A 203 -6.22 1.17 -14.22
N ILE A 204 -6.98 2.25 -14.33
CA ILE A 204 -8.29 2.29 -14.99
C ILE A 204 -8.04 2.63 -16.46
N PRO A 205 -8.33 1.72 -17.43
CA PRO A 205 -8.19 2.01 -18.85
C PRO A 205 -9.01 3.23 -19.28
N GLU A 206 -8.55 3.96 -20.28
CA GLU A 206 -9.27 5.12 -20.81
C GLU A 206 -10.64 4.71 -21.40
N GLU A 207 -10.69 3.50 -21.96
CA GLU A 207 -11.90 2.92 -22.57
C GLU A 207 -12.89 2.35 -21.51
N ALA A 208 -12.57 2.44 -20.23
CA ALA A 208 -13.44 1.94 -19.17
C ALA A 208 -14.79 2.68 -19.18
N PRO A 209 -15.92 1.97 -18.99
CA PRO A 209 -17.25 2.57 -19.03
C PRO A 209 -17.58 3.34 -17.75
N TYR A 210 -16.62 4.09 -17.25
CA TYR A 210 -16.77 4.95 -16.06
C TYR A 210 -16.68 6.41 -16.44
N ASP A 211 -17.57 7.20 -15.87
CA ASP A 211 -17.31 8.61 -15.74
C ASP A 211 -16.20 8.82 -14.71
N ARG A 212 -15.03 9.25 -15.19
CA ARG A 212 -13.85 9.43 -14.34
C ARG A 212 -14.07 10.46 -13.24
N SER A 213 -14.99 11.38 -13.41
CA SER A 213 -15.36 12.36 -12.37
C SER A 213 -15.98 11.71 -11.12
N ASN A 214 -16.50 10.49 -11.24
CA ASN A 214 -17.06 9.70 -10.14
C ASN A 214 -16.03 8.79 -9.45
N LEU A 215 -14.79 8.76 -9.94
CA LEU A 215 -13.71 7.99 -9.31
C LEU A 215 -13.11 8.76 -8.14
N ASN A 216 -12.60 8.03 -7.14
CA ASN A 216 -11.87 8.68 -6.06
C ASN A 216 -10.59 9.33 -6.59
N PRO A 217 -10.30 10.59 -6.31
CA PRO A 217 -9.01 11.17 -6.64
C PRO A 217 -7.90 10.46 -5.86
N PRO A 218 -6.69 10.25 -6.43
CA PRO A 218 -5.56 9.66 -5.71
C PRO A 218 -5.22 10.36 -4.38
N ALA A 219 -5.58 11.65 -4.27
CA ALA A 219 -5.37 12.47 -3.08
C ALA A 219 -6.09 11.96 -1.82
N VAL A 220 -7.11 11.09 -1.94
CA VAL A 220 -7.76 10.46 -0.77
C VAL A 220 -6.79 9.66 0.10
N MET A 221 -5.65 9.24 -0.46
CA MET A 221 -4.61 8.53 0.26
C MET A 221 -3.71 9.43 1.10
N VAL A 222 -3.70 10.74 0.84
CA VAL A 222 -2.69 11.66 1.39
C VAL A 222 -2.86 11.91 2.89
N ALA A 223 -4.05 12.27 3.33
CA ALA A 223 -4.28 12.56 4.74
C ALA A 223 -4.06 11.33 5.63
N PRO A 224 -4.65 10.15 5.31
CA PRO A 224 -4.42 8.95 6.13
C PRO A 224 -2.96 8.47 6.09
N ILE A 225 -2.23 8.55 4.95
CA ILE A 225 -0.83 8.13 4.94
C ILE A 225 0.06 9.05 5.78
N ARG A 226 -0.16 10.36 5.76
CA ARG A 226 0.56 11.31 6.63
C ARG A 226 0.39 10.95 8.11
N TRP A 227 -0.82 10.61 8.51
CA TRP A 227 -1.10 10.20 9.88
C TRP A 227 -0.46 8.85 10.19
N LEU A 228 -0.58 7.85 9.32
CA LEU A 228 -0.02 6.50 9.51
C LEU A 228 1.51 6.50 9.65
N VAL A 229 2.22 7.42 9.00
CA VAL A 229 3.69 7.51 9.08
C VAL A 229 4.18 8.42 10.21
N SER A 230 3.27 9.07 10.94
CA SER A 230 3.60 9.92 12.08
C SER A 230 3.62 9.14 13.41
N ASN A 231 4.11 9.78 14.47
CA ASN A 231 4.05 9.22 15.80
C ASN A 231 2.61 9.18 16.37
N ALA A 232 1.67 9.92 15.77
CA ALA A 232 0.27 9.91 16.20
C ALA A 232 -0.41 8.53 15.98
N SER A 233 0.18 7.66 15.18
CA SER A 233 -0.27 6.28 14.94
C SER A 233 0.48 5.23 15.77
N ASP A 234 1.25 5.63 16.78
CA ASP A 234 2.00 4.70 17.62
C ASP A 234 1.06 3.65 18.24
N GLY A 235 1.47 2.38 18.17
CA GLY A 235 0.69 1.25 18.69
C GLY A 235 -0.52 0.84 17.83
N ILE A 236 -0.86 1.57 16.78
CA ILE A 236 -1.95 1.20 15.87
C ILE A 236 -1.44 0.19 14.84
N THR A 237 -1.83 -1.07 15.00
CA THR A 237 -1.43 -2.19 14.14
C THR A 237 -2.60 -3.11 13.82
N GLY A 238 -2.50 -3.88 12.73
CA GLY A 238 -3.56 -4.80 12.31
C GLY A 238 -4.85 -4.10 11.90
N ARG A 239 -4.77 -2.86 11.43
CA ARG A 239 -5.93 -2.06 11.04
C ARG A 239 -5.95 -1.78 9.55
N ARG A 240 -7.15 -1.51 9.07
CA ARG A 240 -7.46 -1.13 7.69
C ARG A 240 -8.05 0.28 7.69
N PHE A 241 -7.48 1.16 6.88
CA PHE A 241 -7.91 2.55 6.74
C PHE A 241 -8.51 2.76 5.36
N ILE A 242 -9.64 3.47 5.30
CA ILE A 242 -10.37 3.75 4.07
C ILE A 242 -10.20 5.24 3.76
N GLY A 243 -9.41 5.55 2.73
CA GLY A 243 -9.01 6.93 2.40
C GLY A 243 -10.20 7.86 2.11
N ARG A 244 -11.21 7.36 1.39
CA ARG A 244 -12.42 8.14 1.11
C ARG A 244 -13.21 8.52 2.37
N ASP A 245 -13.16 7.67 3.39
CA ASP A 245 -13.93 7.86 4.63
C ASP A 245 -13.13 8.71 5.66
N TRP A 246 -11.88 9.06 5.33
CA TRP A 246 -11.06 9.97 6.12
C TRP A 246 -11.45 11.41 5.85
N ASP A 247 -12.06 12.08 6.82
CA ASP A 247 -12.38 13.50 6.72
C ASP A 247 -11.21 14.36 7.24
N PRO A 248 -10.49 15.07 6.35
CA PRO A 248 -9.34 15.89 6.73
C PRO A 248 -9.72 17.16 7.51
N ALA A 249 -11.01 17.53 7.55
CA ALA A 249 -11.49 18.66 8.34
C ALA A 249 -11.66 18.33 9.82
N LEU A 250 -11.69 17.05 10.17
CA LEU A 250 -11.81 16.60 11.55
C LEU A 250 -10.43 16.55 12.24
N ALA A 251 -10.43 16.66 13.56
CA ALA A 251 -9.25 16.31 14.34
C ALA A 251 -8.84 14.86 14.06
N PRO A 252 -7.52 14.53 14.00
CA PRO A 252 -7.03 13.23 13.56
C PRO A 252 -7.69 12.02 14.25
N GLY A 253 -7.94 12.09 15.57
CA GLY A 253 -8.61 11.00 16.30
C GLY A 253 -10.03 10.71 15.78
N ARG A 254 -10.80 11.74 15.45
CA ARG A 254 -12.15 11.58 14.88
C ARG A 254 -12.11 11.11 13.43
N ALA A 255 -11.15 11.58 12.65
CA ALA A 255 -10.94 11.12 11.27
C ALA A 255 -10.60 9.62 11.24
N VAL A 256 -9.78 9.15 12.19
CA VAL A 256 -9.43 7.73 12.36
C VAL A 256 -10.67 6.90 12.68
N GLU A 257 -11.49 7.31 13.65
CA GLU A 257 -12.71 6.60 14.05
C GLU A 257 -13.64 6.33 12.86
N ASN A 258 -13.76 7.29 11.94
CA ASN A 258 -14.61 7.16 10.75
C ASN A 258 -14.01 6.24 9.67
N ALA A 259 -12.68 6.18 9.58
CA ALA A 259 -11.99 5.54 8.47
C ALA A 259 -11.40 4.15 8.80
N VAL A 260 -11.42 3.72 10.09
CA VAL A 260 -10.73 2.53 10.54
C VAL A 260 -11.64 1.31 10.65
N ALA A 261 -11.11 0.15 10.27
CA ALA A 261 -11.68 -1.17 10.51
C ALA A 261 -10.56 -2.18 10.87
N PRO A 262 -10.87 -3.37 11.38
CA PRO A 262 -9.88 -4.44 11.46
C PRO A 262 -9.35 -4.82 10.07
N ALA A 263 -8.05 -5.10 9.96
CA ALA A 263 -7.50 -5.71 8.75
C ALA A 263 -7.95 -7.17 8.66
N ALA A 264 -8.09 -7.69 7.45
CA ALA A 264 -8.58 -9.03 7.16
C ALA A 264 -9.97 -9.33 7.79
N TRP A 265 -10.15 -10.53 8.36
CA TRP A 265 -11.45 -11.05 8.81
C TRP A 265 -11.39 -11.66 10.22
N PRO A 266 -10.90 -10.98 11.25
CA PRO A 266 -10.67 -11.57 12.57
C PRO A 266 -11.97 -12.07 13.23
N GLU A 267 -13.10 -11.39 13.02
CA GLU A 267 -14.39 -11.81 13.57
C GLU A 267 -14.89 -13.13 12.95
N LEU A 268 -14.67 -13.30 11.63
CA LEU A 268 -15.03 -14.56 10.96
C LEU A 268 -14.15 -15.71 11.45
N ALA A 269 -12.86 -15.48 11.63
CA ALA A 269 -11.93 -16.47 12.17
C ALA A 269 -12.31 -16.86 13.61
N ALA A 270 -12.62 -15.91 14.47
CA ALA A 270 -13.06 -16.17 15.85
C ALA A 270 -14.38 -16.96 15.91
N ASN A 271 -15.33 -16.65 15.03
CA ASN A 271 -16.60 -17.38 14.95
C ASN A 271 -16.44 -18.80 14.41
N ALA A 272 -15.52 -19.03 13.47
CA ALA A 272 -15.21 -20.36 12.96
C ALA A 272 -14.61 -21.26 14.06
N SER A 273 -13.69 -20.73 14.86
CA SER A 273 -13.06 -21.44 15.97
C SER A 273 -14.06 -21.86 17.06
N ARG A 274 -15.10 -21.06 17.30
CA ARG A 274 -16.17 -21.41 18.27
C ARG A 274 -17.09 -22.52 17.77
N LYS A 275 -17.16 -22.79 16.48
CA LYS A 275 -18.01 -23.80 15.86
C LYS A 275 -17.31 -25.15 15.65
N GLN A 276 -16.01 -25.25 15.88
CA GLN A 276 -15.33 -26.54 15.85
C GLN A 276 -15.72 -27.31 17.10
N PRO A 277 -16.32 -28.51 16.97
CA PRO A 277 -16.49 -29.38 18.14
C PRO A 277 -15.09 -29.66 18.68
N GLN A 278 -14.94 -29.53 19.99
CA GLN A 278 -13.77 -30.06 20.70
C GLN A 278 -13.79 -31.58 20.49
N THR A 279 -13.11 -32.01 19.44
CA THR A 279 -12.95 -33.44 19.21
C THR A 279 -11.62 -33.84 19.83
N ILE A 280 -11.71 -34.33 21.06
CA ILE A 280 -10.95 -35.40 21.74
C ILE A 280 -9.43 -35.35 21.57
#